data_03e685001ac0a48c6e46848175feb7f4
#
_entry.id   03e685001ac0a48c6e46848175feb7f4
#
_cell.length_a   1.000
_cell.length_b   1.000
_cell.length_c   1.000
_cell.angle_alpha   90.00
_cell.angle_beta   90.00
_cell.angle_gamma   90.00
#
_symmetry.space_group_name_H-M   'P 1'
#
loop_
_entity.id
_entity.type
_entity.pdbx_description
1 polymer ?
#
loop_
_entity_poly.entity_id
_entity_poly.type
_entity_poly.pdbx_seq_one_letter_code
_entity_poly.pdbx_strand_id
1 'polypeptide(L)'
;VTDLGNPSFGLHPLHGVHEPTTANPARRPGSVRRTSSIDMTRAEGTLDPVHLEGRARDLLTADDGGVSVLGVASLSATIELVARVVRQVSVTPPCAGMSQLSGAPAMSGFRAAADKAAPELRASRDLRYTLLDDVPVATLISGHALSASGVLGEYTKSGYLPIADQCAGFTTGGLLMNSFEEGDPVVVTGPPAPDLDRGNDHWAWHPMTPLPVHGMRRRRRIDVLAACDGLIEIDAMFRDTYVRADGVETIIHEYTLIAAVTDTGLIVESQAEPRVLPWRECPGAVASASRITGMTLEELHFRVRQELSGTSTCTHLNDLLRSVADAAALLSRVERQ
;
A
#
# COMPACT_ATOMS: atom_id res chain seq x y z
N VAL A 1 -14.11 -9.25 -21.62
CA VAL A 1 -13.17 -8.21 -21.16
C VAL A 1 -12.78 -7.41 -22.38
N THR A 2 -13.48 -6.34 -22.65
CA THR A 2 -13.04 -5.35 -23.64
C THR A 2 -11.85 -4.64 -23.00
N ASP A 3 -10.62 -4.97 -23.42
CA ASP A 3 -9.45 -4.15 -23.18
C ASP A 3 -9.67 -2.81 -23.92
N LEU A 4 -10.35 -1.89 -23.26
CA LEU A 4 -10.55 -0.52 -23.77
C LEU A 4 -9.26 0.31 -23.62
N GLY A 5 -8.20 -0.27 -23.08
CA GLY A 5 -6.87 0.27 -23.03
C GLY A 5 -6.09 -0.06 -24.30
N ASN A 6 -6.37 0.65 -25.39
CA ASN A 6 -5.50 0.60 -26.57
C ASN A 6 -4.06 0.92 -26.15
N PRO A 7 -3.07 0.16 -26.61
CA PRO A 7 -1.65 0.39 -26.37
C PRO A 7 -1.10 1.75 -26.83
N SER A 8 -1.88 2.59 -27.48
CA SER A 8 -1.48 3.97 -27.81
C SER A 8 -1.40 4.92 -26.59
N PHE A 9 -1.30 4.39 -25.38
CA PHE A 9 -0.94 5.13 -24.17
C PHE A 9 -1.93 6.21 -23.68
N GLY A 10 -3.16 6.21 -24.18
CA GLY A 10 -4.23 7.02 -23.62
C GLY A 10 -4.72 6.42 -22.29
N LEU A 11 -4.91 7.27 -21.29
CA LEU A 11 -5.59 6.87 -20.07
C LEU A 11 -7.03 6.48 -20.36
N HIS A 12 -7.53 5.46 -19.65
CA HIS A 12 -8.93 5.06 -19.80
C HIS A 12 -9.86 6.23 -19.43
N PRO A 13 -10.95 6.51 -20.19
CA PRO A 13 -11.86 7.62 -19.92
C PRO A 13 -12.51 7.61 -18.53
N LEU A 14 -12.60 6.44 -17.90
CA LEU A 14 -13.16 6.27 -16.55
C LEU A 14 -12.11 6.45 -15.45
N HIS A 15 -10.83 6.69 -15.81
CA HIS A 15 -9.76 6.91 -14.85
C HIS A 15 -10.06 8.14 -13.99
N GLY A 16 -9.75 8.04 -12.69
CA GLY A 16 -9.90 9.14 -11.75
C GLY A 16 -8.78 10.17 -11.87
N VAL A 17 -8.07 10.46 -10.78
CA VAL A 17 -6.89 11.32 -10.80
C VAL A 17 -5.71 10.55 -11.40
N HIS A 18 -4.85 11.24 -12.17
CA HIS A 18 -3.70 10.63 -12.84
C HIS A 18 -2.51 11.61 -12.92
N GLU A 19 -2.15 12.17 -11.78
CA GLU A 19 -1.04 13.09 -11.59
C GLU A 19 0.05 12.44 -10.71
N PRO A 20 0.79 11.44 -11.23
CA PRO A 20 1.72 10.65 -10.44
C PRO A 20 2.82 11.50 -9.83
N THR A 21 3.27 11.12 -8.64
CA THR A 21 4.51 11.65 -8.06
C THR A 21 5.69 11.32 -8.99
N THR A 22 6.49 12.32 -9.33
CA THR A 22 7.61 12.17 -10.28
C THR A 22 8.96 12.04 -9.61
N ALA A 23 9.06 12.32 -8.31
CA ALA A 23 10.29 12.22 -7.54
C ALA A 23 9.98 11.99 -6.05
N ASN A 24 10.90 11.34 -5.34
CA ASN A 24 10.87 11.34 -3.88
C ASN A 24 11.31 12.70 -3.33
N PRO A 25 10.76 13.11 -2.17
CA PRO A 25 11.36 14.22 -1.42
C PRO A 25 12.80 13.85 -1.01
N ALA A 26 13.68 14.85 -1.02
CA ALA A 26 15.03 14.68 -0.53
C ALA A 26 15.00 14.26 0.95
N ARG A 27 15.92 13.38 1.35
CA ARG A 27 16.10 13.03 2.75
C ARG A 27 16.68 14.25 3.48
N ARG A 28 15.99 14.72 4.49
CA ARG A 28 16.44 15.88 5.29
C ARG A 28 17.39 15.43 6.41
N PRO A 29 18.45 16.20 6.74
CA PRO A 29 19.24 15.96 7.94
C PRO A 29 18.35 15.82 9.19
N GLY A 30 18.73 14.96 10.14
CA GLY A 30 17.96 14.68 11.34
C GLY A 30 16.69 13.83 11.11
N SER A 31 16.47 13.29 9.91
CA SER A 31 15.24 12.53 9.58
C SER A 31 15.44 11.02 9.59
N VAL A 32 14.35 10.31 9.85
CA VAL A 32 14.29 8.85 9.69
C VAL A 32 13.30 8.50 8.59
N ARG A 33 13.72 7.67 7.64
CA ARG A 33 12.91 7.15 6.55
C ARG A 33 12.66 5.66 6.69
N ARG A 34 11.40 5.25 6.77
CA ARG A 34 10.97 3.87 6.57
C ARG A 34 10.52 3.68 5.13
N THR A 35 11.04 2.66 4.45
CA THR A 35 10.54 2.21 3.14
C THR A 35 10.15 0.75 3.20
N SER A 36 9.06 0.38 2.54
CA SER A 36 8.66 -1.01 2.34
C SER A 36 8.15 -1.25 0.94
N SER A 37 8.26 -2.49 0.46
CA SER A 37 7.61 -2.96 -0.76
C SER A 37 7.14 -4.38 -0.61
N ILE A 38 6.06 -4.74 -1.34
CA ILE A 38 5.65 -6.13 -1.56
C ILE A 38 5.47 -6.32 -3.06
N ASP A 39 6.23 -7.25 -3.63
CA ASP A 39 6.09 -7.73 -4.99
C ASP A 39 5.09 -8.89 -5.01
N MET A 40 4.17 -8.85 -5.95
CA MET A 40 3.14 -9.86 -6.14
C MET A 40 3.32 -10.49 -7.50
N THR A 41 3.66 -11.77 -7.52
CA THR A 41 3.92 -12.51 -8.76
C THR A 41 3.17 -13.83 -8.77
N ARG A 42 2.99 -14.39 -9.96
CA ARG A 42 2.43 -15.72 -10.19
C ARG A 42 3.00 -16.32 -11.47
N ALA A 43 2.84 -17.64 -11.64
CA ALA A 43 3.17 -18.26 -12.91
C ALA A 43 2.24 -17.75 -14.01
N GLU A 44 2.78 -17.54 -15.19
CA GLU A 44 2.03 -17.03 -16.35
C GLU A 44 0.79 -17.90 -16.64
N GLY A 45 -0.34 -17.26 -16.92
CA GLY A 45 -1.59 -17.93 -17.23
C GLY A 45 -2.27 -18.63 -16.05
N THR A 46 -1.76 -18.50 -14.81
CA THR A 46 -2.35 -19.16 -13.63
C THR A 46 -3.09 -18.18 -12.73
N LEU A 47 -4.11 -18.67 -12.02
CA LEU A 47 -4.81 -17.96 -10.95
C LEU A 47 -4.04 -18.04 -9.63
N ASP A 48 -3.55 -19.21 -9.30
CA ASP A 48 -2.92 -19.58 -8.04
C ASP A 48 -1.62 -20.35 -8.26
N PRO A 49 -0.72 -20.30 -7.28
CA PRO A 49 -0.71 -19.39 -6.15
C PRO A 49 -0.19 -17.98 -6.51
N VAL A 50 -0.49 -17.01 -5.65
CA VAL A 50 0.21 -15.71 -5.64
C VAL A 50 1.38 -15.79 -4.68
N HIS A 51 2.56 -15.36 -5.13
CA HIS A 51 3.76 -15.22 -4.31
C HIS A 51 3.94 -13.75 -3.93
N LEU A 52 4.12 -13.50 -2.64
CA LEU A 52 4.39 -12.18 -2.09
C LEU A 52 5.82 -12.14 -1.57
N GLU A 53 6.64 -11.22 -2.10
CA GLU A 53 8.01 -10.99 -1.66
C GLU A 53 8.13 -9.56 -1.12
N GLY A 54 8.23 -9.46 0.22
CA GLY A 54 8.30 -8.18 0.93
C GLY A 54 9.71 -7.79 1.32
N ARG A 55 10.03 -6.50 1.28
CA ARG A 55 11.26 -5.91 1.80
C ARG A 55 10.94 -4.61 2.52
N ALA A 56 11.67 -4.35 3.61
CA ALA A 56 11.53 -3.10 4.35
C ALA A 56 12.89 -2.66 4.93
N ARG A 57 13.04 -1.33 5.10
CA ARG A 57 14.25 -0.73 5.68
C ARG A 57 13.90 0.54 6.44
N ASP A 58 14.53 0.72 7.61
CA ASP A 58 14.63 1.99 8.32
C ASP A 58 16.01 2.60 8.11
N LEU A 59 16.04 3.90 7.81
CA LEU A 59 17.24 4.65 7.46
C LEU A 59 17.26 5.97 8.22
N LEU A 60 18.33 6.22 8.97
CA LEU A 60 18.61 7.54 9.57
C LEU A 60 19.46 8.37 8.61
N THR A 61 19.10 9.63 8.44
CA THR A 61 19.97 10.67 7.89
C THR A 61 20.37 11.58 9.03
N ALA A 62 21.64 11.52 9.46
CA ALA A 62 22.17 12.32 10.53
C ALA A 62 22.25 13.83 10.15
N ASP A 63 22.45 14.71 11.12
CA ASP A 63 22.50 16.16 10.87
C ASP A 63 23.62 16.58 9.92
N ASP A 64 24.73 15.84 9.88
CA ASP A 64 25.84 16.04 8.95
C ASP A 64 25.58 15.45 7.55
N GLY A 65 24.39 14.85 7.32
CA GLY A 65 24.03 14.16 6.10
C GLY A 65 24.51 12.71 6.01
N GLY A 66 25.20 12.22 7.03
CA GLY A 66 25.61 10.81 7.14
C GLY A 66 24.41 9.87 7.15
N VAL A 67 24.59 8.65 6.61
CA VAL A 67 23.50 7.68 6.44
C VAL A 67 23.78 6.44 7.25
N SER A 68 22.78 5.99 8.02
CA SER A 68 22.83 4.76 8.80
C SER A 68 21.58 3.91 8.58
N VAL A 69 21.77 2.64 8.23
CA VAL A 69 20.69 1.65 8.18
C VAL A 69 20.38 1.19 9.60
N LEU A 70 19.19 1.51 10.09
CA LEU A 70 18.76 1.17 11.46
C LEU A 70 18.16 -0.24 11.54
N GLY A 71 17.64 -0.75 10.42
CA GLY A 71 17.06 -2.08 10.34
C GLY A 71 16.64 -2.45 8.93
N VAL A 72 16.58 -3.75 8.69
CA VAL A 72 16.05 -4.35 7.46
C VAL A 72 15.17 -5.54 7.81
N ALA A 73 14.15 -5.78 7.00
CA ALA A 73 13.30 -6.97 7.11
C ALA A 73 12.89 -7.46 5.74
N SER A 74 12.53 -8.74 5.67
CA SER A 74 11.87 -9.32 4.49
C SER A 74 10.72 -10.23 4.90
N LEU A 75 9.83 -10.46 3.93
CA LEU A 75 8.68 -11.36 4.03
C LEU A 75 8.63 -12.19 2.75
N SER A 76 8.36 -13.49 2.88
CA SER A 76 7.94 -14.34 1.77
C SER A 76 6.63 -15.02 2.14
N ALA A 77 5.62 -14.92 1.28
CA ALA A 77 4.35 -15.59 1.50
C ALA A 77 3.80 -16.19 0.21
N THR A 78 3.08 -17.30 0.36
CA THR A 78 2.33 -17.94 -0.72
C THR A 78 0.85 -17.94 -0.37
N ILE A 79 0.04 -17.36 -1.24
CA ILE A 79 -1.40 -17.18 -1.05
C ILE A 79 -2.17 -18.01 -2.08
N GLU A 80 -3.16 -18.77 -1.63
CA GLU A 80 -4.21 -19.32 -2.49
C GLU A 80 -5.31 -18.27 -2.64
N LEU A 81 -5.30 -17.56 -3.75
CA LEU A 81 -6.18 -16.42 -3.98
C LEU A 81 -7.65 -16.85 -4.08
N VAL A 82 -7.93 -17.98 -4.75
CA VAL A 82 -9.29 -18.53 -4.90
C VAL A 82 -9.87 -18.92 -3.54
N ALA A 83 -9.10 -19.63 -2.72
CA ALA A 83 -9.50 -19.99 -1.36
C ALA A 83 -9.38 -18.82 -0.37
N ARG A 84 -8.66 -17.75 -0.73
CA ARG A 84 -8.35 -16.57 0.11
C ARG A 84 -7.65 -16.94 1.40
N VAL A 85 -6.72 -17.89 1.34
CA VAL A 85 -5.97 -18.37 2.52
C VAL A 85 -4.46 -18.27 2.30
N VAL A 86 -3.74 -18.07 3.39
CA VAL A 86 -2.28 -18.14 3.42
C VAL A 86 -1.85 -19.60 3.43
N ARG A 87 -1.09 -20.04 2.43
CA ARG A 87 -0.47 -21.35 2.42
C ARG A 87 0.76 -21.39 3.31
N GLN A 88 1.60 -20.39 3.17
CA GLN A 88 2.84 -20.25 3.92
C GLN A 88 3.20 -18.77 4.07
N VAL A 89 3.81 -18.42 5.19
CA VAL A 89 4.43 -17.10 5.40
C VAL A 89 5.67 -17.24 6.27
N SER A 90 6.71 -16.50 5.94
CA SER A 90 7.95 -16.38 6.71
C SER A 90 8.43 -14.94 6.69
N VAL A 91 9.18 -14.55 7.71
CA VAL A 91 9.80 -13.22 7.83
C VAL A 91 11.27 -13.35 8.21
N THR A 92 12.06 -12.37 7.82
CA THR A 92 13.48 -12.26 8.21
C THR A 92 13.69 -10.88 8.83
N PRO A 93 14.32 -10.77 10.02
CA PRO A 93 14.74 -11.87 10.90
C PRO A 93 13.60 -12.81 11.31
N PRO A 94 13.87 -14.09 11.60
CA PRO A 94 12.82 -15.04 11.97
C PRO A 94 12.01 -14.58 13.19
N CYS A 95 10.71 -14.88 13.20
CA CYS A 95 9.81 -14.64 14.32
C CYS A 95 9.05 -15.92 14.65
N ALA A 96 8.94 -16.23 15.93
CA ALA A 96 8.06 -17.29 16.40
C ALA A 96 6.60 -16.96 16.06
N GLY A 97 5.78 -17.97 15.84
CA GLY A 97 4.35 -17.77 15.54
C GLY A 97 4.00 -17.66 14.06
N MET A 98 4.95 -17.44 13.16
CA MET A 98 4.65 -17.34 11.71
C MET A 98 3.95 -18.59 11.16
N SER A 99 4.27 -19.79 11.66
CA SER A 99 3.59 -21.02 11.26
C SER A 99 2.11 -21.06 11.62
N GLN A 100 1.67 -20.27 12.60
CA GLN A 100 0.25 -20.16 12.99
C GLN A 100 -0.59 -19.42 11.94
N LEU A 101 0.05 -18.70 11.00
CA LEU A 101 -0.60 -18.00 9.91
C LEU A 101 -0.91 -18.90 8.71
N SER A 102 -0.37 -20.13 8.68
CA SER A 102 -0.76 -21.12 7.66
C SER A 102 -2.25 -21.48 7.83
N GLY A 103 -3.01 -21.41 6.73
CA GLY A 103 -4.47 -21.57 6.73
C GLY A 103 -5.27 -20.34 7.20
N ALA A 104 -4.61 -19.27 7.66
CA ALA A 104 -5.29 -18.04 8.02
C ALA A 104 -5.92 -17.36 6.78
N PRO A 105 -7.02 -16.60 6.95
CA PRO A 105 -7.54 -15.76 5.87
C PRO A 105 -6.46 -14.81 5.35
N ALA A 106 -6.28 -14.70 4.02
CA ALA A 106 -5.26 -13.84 3.43
C ALA A 106 -5.69 -12.36 3.31
N MET A 107 -6.97 -12.07 3.52
CA MET A 107 -7.57 -10.73 3.40
C MET A 107 -8.24 -10.32 4.71
N SER A 108 -9.58 -10.27 4.75
CA SER A 108 -10.32 -9.97 5.98
C SER A 108 -10.00 -11.02 7.06
N GLY A 109 -9.58 -10.55 8.24
CA GLY A 109 -9.18 -11.43 9.35
C GLY A 109 -7.67 -11.71 9.45
N PHE A 110 -6.87 -11.51 8.38
CA PHE A 110 -5.41 -11.75 8.42
C PHE A 110 -4.71 -10.94 9.51
N ARG A 111 -5.01 -9.62 9.57
CA ARG A 111 -4.38 -8.74 10.57
C ARG A 111 -4.65 -9.18 12.01
N ALA A 112 -5.87 -9.65 12.31
CA ALA A 112 -6.19 -10.19 13.62
C ALA A 112 -5.42 -11.50 13.91
N ALA A 113 -5.20 -12.33 12.89
CA ALA A 113 -4.37 -13.54 13.03
C ALA A 113 -2.90 -13.17 13.25
N ALA A 114 -2.35 -12.20 12.51
CA ALA A 114 -0.99 -11.71 12.67
C ALA A 114 -0.76 -11.05 14.04
N ASP A 115 -1.72 -10.23 14.51
CA ASP A 115 -1.71 -9.62 15.86
C ASP A 115 -1.62 -10.68 16.97
N LYS A 116 -2.30 -11.81 16.78
CA LYS A 116 -2.27 -12.93 17.73
C LYS A 116 -0.98 -13.76 17.62
N ALA A 117 -0.48 -13.96 16.40
CA ALA A 117 0.69 -14.78 16.14
C ALA A 117 2.01 -14.11 16.57
N ALA A 118 2.08 -12.76 16.48
CA ALA A 118 3.27 -11.98 16.78
C ALA A 118 2.94 -10.62 17.42
N PRO A 119 2.35 -10.60 18.62
CA PRO A 119 1.91 -9.37 19.29
C PRO A 119 3.06 -8.40 19.58
N GLU A 120 4.26 -8.92 19.81
CA GLU A 120 5.48 -8.11 20.04
C GLU A 120 5.90 -7.31 18.81
N LEU A 121 5.75 -7.87 17.61
CA LEU A 121 6.06 -7.15 16.37
C LEU A 121 5.11 -5.98 16.16
N ARG A 122 3.85 -6.16 16.48
CA ARG A 122 2.85 -5.10 16.45
C ARG A 122 3.15 -4.01 17.47
N ALA A 123 3.42 -4.40 18.72
CA ALA A 123 3.65 -3.45 19.81
C ALA A 123 4.88 -2.57 19.56
N SER A 124 5.95 -3.13 18.98
CA SER A 124 7.18 -2.42 18.64
C SER A 124 7.14 -1.70 17.29
N ARG A 125 6.08 -1.83 16.50
CA ARG A 125 6.01 -1.34 15.11
C ARG A 125 7.19 -1.82 14.28
N ASP A 126 7.56 -3.09 14.46
CA ASP A 126 8.69 -3.73 13.77
C ASP A 126 8.50 -3.73 12.25
N LEU A 127 9.58 -3.65 11.49
CA LEU A 127 9.55 -3.70 10.02
C LEU A 127 8.87 -4.96 9.48
N ARG A 128 8.99 -6.11 10.18
CA ARG A 128 8.28 -7.34 9.82
C ARG A 128 6.78 -7.17 9.95
N TYR A 129 6.32 -6.41 10.97
CA TYR A 129 4.89 -6.12 11.11
C TYR A 129 4.38 -5.21 10.01
N THR A 130 5.16 -4.19 9.60
CA THR A 130 4.83 -3.35 8.44
C THR A 130 4.55 -4.20 7.19
N LEU A 131 5.39 -5.22 6.95
CA LEU A 131 5.20 -6.15 5.82
C LEU A 131 3.97 -7.06 6.01
N LEU A 132 3.76 -7.61 7.21
CA LEU A 132 2.59 -8.44 7.52
C LEU A 132 1.28 -7.63 7.36
N ASP A 133 1.27 -6.38 7.80
CA ASP A 133 0.08 -5.51 7.71
C ASP A 133 -0.33 -5.22 6.26
N ASP A 134 0.62 -5.26 5.33
CA ASP A 134 0.36 -5.06 3.90
C ASP A 134 -0.09 -6.34 3.15
N VAL A 135 0.05 -7.54 3.72
CA VAL A 135 -0.37 -8.80 3.07
C VAL A 135 -1.82 -8.78 2.57
N PRO A 136 -2.82 -8.31 3.36
CA PRO A 136 -4.21 -8.28 2.90
C PRO A 136 -4.44 -7.41 1.69
N VAL A 137 -3.86 -6.22 1.66
CA VAL A 137 -4.05 -5.30 0.54
C VAL A 137 -3.25 -5.74 -0.67
N ALA A 138 -2.03 -6.27 -0.50
CA ALA A 138 -1.25 -6.87 -1.58
C ALA A 138 -2.03 -8.04 -2.22
N THR A 139 -2.63 -8.92 -1.40
CA THR A 139 -3.51 -9.99 -1.88
C THR A 139 -4.69 -9.43 -2.68
N LEU A 140 -5.37 -8.40 -2.16
CA LEU A 140 -6.52 -7.78 -2.82
C LEU A 140 -6.15 -7.20 -4.19
N ILE A 141 -5.12 -6.34 -4.24
CA ILE A 141 -4.74 -5.65 -5.48
C ILE A 141 -4.15 -6.62 -6.53
N SER A 142 -3.58 -7.75 -6.10
CA SER A 142 -3.04 -8.75 -7.02
C SER A 142 -4.09 -9.30 -8.00
N GLY A 143 -5.39 -9.15 -7.68
CA GLY A 143 -6.51 -9.45 -8.56
C GLY A 143 -6.55 -8.58 -9.83
N HIS A 144 -6.00 -7.36 -9.79
CA HIS A 144 -5.89 -6.50 -10.97
C HIS A 144 -5.08 -7.18 -12.08
N ALA A 145 -3.96 -7.80 -11.75
CA ALA A 145 -3.14 -8.52 -12.73
C ALA A 145 -3.89 -9.67 -13.42
N LEU A 146 -4.79 -10.37 -12.71
CA LEU A 146 -5.62 -11.42 -13.29
C LEU A 146 -6.63 -10.86 -14.30
N SER A 147 -7.24 -9.74 -13.98
CA SER A 147 -8.17 -9.04 -14.87
C SER A 147 -7.43 -8.50 -16.09
N ALA A 148 -6.31 -7.81 -15.88
CA ALA A 148 -5.53 -7.17 -16.94
C ALA A 148 -4.83 -8.16 -17.87
N SER A 149 -4.45 -9.34 -17.39
CA SER A 149 -3.85 -10.41 -18.20
C SER A 149 -4.88 -11.29 -18.93
N GLY A 150 -6.19 -11.07 -18.69
CA GLY A 150 -7.26 -11.88 -19.27
C GLY A 150 -7.47 -13.25 -18.61
N VAL A 151 -6.66 -13.63 -17.63
CA VAL A 151 -6.76 -14.92 -16.92
C VAL A 151 -8.11 -15.08 -16.21
N LEU A 152 -8.72 -13.97 -15.74
CA LEU A 152 -10.05 -13.98 -15.13
C LEU A 152 -11.22 -14.16 -16.11
N GLY A 153 -10.99 -14.05 -17.43
CA GLY A 153 -12.06 -13.96 -18.43
C GLY A 153 -13.09 -15.10 -18.41
N GLU A 154 -12.74 -16.31 -17.95
CA GLU A 154 -13.67 -17.41 -17.77
C GLU A 154 -14.34 -17.42 -16.38
N TYR A 155 -13.68 -16.84 -15.37
CA TYR A 155 -14.16 -16.82 -13.99
C TYR A 155 -15.15 -15.68 -13.72
N THR A 156 -15.05 -14.56 -14.43
CA THR A 156 -16.02 -13.45 -14.34
C THR A 156 -17.39 -13.83 -14.89
N LYS A 157 -17.46 -14.81 -15.79
CA LYS A 157 -18.72 -15.41 -16.22
C LYS A 157 -19.44 -16.19 -15.11
N SER A 158 -18.80 -16.43 -13.97
CA SER A 158 -19.39 -17.13 -12.82
C SER A 158 -20.30 -16.28 -11.94
N GLY A 159 -20.52 -15.00 -12.27
CA GLY A 159 -21.41 -14.11 -11.50
C GLY A 159 -20.77 -13.55 -10.23
N TYR A 160 -19.43 -13.49 -10.14
CA TYR A 160 -18.76 -12.79 -9.05
C TYR A 160 -19.09 -11.29 -9.11
N LEU A 161 -19.71 -10.77 -8.07
CA LEU A 161 -19.90 -9.34 -7.85
C LEU A 161 -19.06 -8.89 -6.65
N PRO A 162 -18.31 -7.78 -6.75
CA PRO A 162 -17.68 -7.18 -5.59
C PRO A 162 -18.76 -6.71 -4.60
N ILE A 163 -18.40 -6.60 -3.32
CA ILE A 163 -19.33 -6.08 -2.31
C ILE A 163 -19.43 -4.56 -2.51
N ALA A 164 -20.65 -4.09 -2.78
CA ALA A 164 -20.92 -2.66 -2.95
C ALA A 164 -20.70 -1.88 -1.66
N ASP A 165 -20.50 -0.58 -1.79
CA ASP A 165 -20.44 0.42 -0.73
C ASP A 165 -19.32 0.22 0.33
N GLN A 166 -18.31 -0.58 0.02
CA GLN A 166 -17.14 -0.73 0.89
C GLN A 166 -16.21 0.49 0.89
N CYS A 167 -16.15 1.21 -0.22
CA CYS A 167 -15.38 2.45 -0.37
C CYS A 167 -15.95 3.28 -1.52
N ALA A 168 -15.46 4.51 -1.70
CA ALA A 168 -15.92 5.41 -2.77
C ALA A 168 -15.91 4.78 -4.17
N GLY A 169 -14.87 4.00 -4.50
CA GLY A 169 -14.76 3.34 -5.81
C GLY A 169 -15.72 2.16 -6.01
N PHE A 170 -16.33 1.63 -4.94
CA PHE A 170 -17.29 0.53 -4.96
C PHE A 170 -18.71 0.99 -4.65
N THR A 171 -19.00 2.28 -4.88
CA THR A 171 -20.32 2.83 -4.59
C THR A 171 -21.38 2.21 -5.49
N THR A 172 -22.56 1.92 -4.95
CA THR A 172 -23.72 1.45 -5.71
C THR A 172 -24.06 2.45 -6.81
N GLY A 173 -24.25 1.97 -8.04
CA GLY A 173 -24.45 2.80 -9.23
C GLY A 173 -23.22 3.54 -9.74
N GLY A 174 -22.05 3.32 -9.12
CA GLY A 174 -20.77 3.82 -9.61
C GLY A 174 -20.23 3.05 -10.81
N LEU A 175 -19.20 3.58 -11.46
CA LEU A 175 -18.67 3.04 -12.72
C LEU A 175 -18.22 1.59 -12.61
N LEU A 176 -17.49 1.26 -11.53
CA LEU A 176 -17.02 -0.11 -11.32
C LEU A 176 -18.20 -1.08 -11.10
N MET A 177 -19.13 -0.72 -10.21
CA MET A 177 -20.26 -1.60 -9.87
C MET A 177 -21.15 -1.84 -11.08
N ASN A 178 -21.47 -0.80 -11.85
CA ASN A 178 -22.26 -0.93 -13.07
C ASN A 178 -21.58 -1.85 -14.09
N SER A 179 -20.24 -1.76 -14.27
CA SER A 179 -19.52 -2.64 -15.22
C SER A 179 -19.60 -4.12 -14.83
N PHE A 180 -19.60 -4.43 -13.53
CA PHE A 180 -19.81 -5.79 -13.05
C PHE A 180 -21.26 -6.27 -13.24
N GLU A 181 -22.25 -5.39 -12.97
CA GLU A 181 -23.68 -5.70 -13.16
C GLU A 181 -24.02 -5.94 -14.64
N GLU A 182 -23.38 -5.20 -15.54
CA GLU A 182 -23.50 -5.37 -16.99
C GLU A 182 -22.76 -6.61 -17.52
N GLY A 183 -21.96 -7.28 -16.68
CA GLY A 183 -21.19 -8.48 -17.04
C GLY A 183 -19.95 -8.23 -17.89
N ASP A 184 -19.53 -6.97 -18.01
CA ASP A 184 -18.32 -6.53 -18.73
C ASP A 184 -17.42 -5.67 -17.82
N PRO A 185 -16.78 -6.28 -16.80
CA PRO A 185 -15.96 -5.55 -15.85
C PRO A 185 -14.78 -4.84 -16.53
N VAL A 186 -14.72 -3.54 -16.36
CA VAL A 186 -13.70 -2.68 -16.95
C VAL A 186 -12.40 -2.80 -16.16
N VAL A 187 -11.28 -2.97 -16.87
CA VAL A 187 -9.93 -2.88 -16.30
C VAL A 187 -9.34 -1.53 -16.66
N VAL A 188 -9.14 -0.69 -15.64
CA VAL A 188 -8.55 0.65 -15.84
C VAL A 188 -7.04 0.54 -15.82
N THR A 189 -6.40 0.94 -16.92
CA THR A 189 -4.94 1.08 -17.00
C THR A 189 -4.55 2.50 -16.56
N GLY A 190 -3.70 2.59 -15.55
CA GLY A 190 -3.20 3.87 -15.05
C GLY A 190 -2.06 4.46 -15.89
N PRO A 191 -1.54 5.64 -15.52
CA PRO A 191 -0.42 6.28 -16.21
C PRO A 191 0.86 5.46 -16.02
N PRO A 192 1.86 5.60 -16.95
CA PRO A 192 3.19 5.06 -16.73
C PRO A 192 3.76 5.52 -15.40
N ALA A 193 4.43 4.62 -14.69
CA ALA A 193 5.03 4.90 -13.40
C ALA A 193 6.35 5.67 -13.57
N PRO A 194 6.44 6.96 -13.16
CA PRO A 194 7.73 7.64 -13.10
C PRO A 194 8.64 6.91 -12.11
N ASP A 195 9.92 6.83 -12.47
CA ASP A 195 10.93 6.29 -11.59
C ASP A 195 11.14 7.21 -10.39
N LEU A 196 10.80 6.74 -9.20
CA LEU A 196 11.00 7.46 -7.95
C LEU A 196 12.47 7.47 -7.50
N ASP A 197 13.29 6.58 -8.07
CA ASP A 197 14.72 6.48 -7.76
C ASP A 197 15.56 7.40 -8.65
N ARG A 198 14.92 8.18 -9.58
CA ARG A 198 15.61 9.18 -10.39
C ARG A 198 16.18 10.27 -9.51
N GLY A 199 17.47 10.22 -9.36
CA GLY A 199 18.26 11.17 -8.58
C GLY A 199 19.57 10.55 -8.15
N ASN A 200 20.46 11.34 -7.56
CA ASN A 200 21.73 10.86 -7.05
C ASN A 200 21.61 10.23 -5.64
N ASP A 201 20.39 9.94 -5.18
CA ASP A 201 20.15 9.37 -3.84
C ASP A 201 19.90 7.86 -3.90
N HIS A 202 20.99 7.07 -3.87
CA HIS A 202 20.91 5.60 -3.78
C HIS A 202 20.24 5.08 -2.48
N TRP A 203 20.00 5.96 -1.53
CA TRP A 203 19.36 5.64 -0.25
C TRP A 203 17.89 6.01 -0.21
N ALA A 204 17.34 6.59 -1.30
CA ALA A 204 15.94 6.97 -1.35
C ALA A 204 14.98 5.81 -1.06
N TRP A 205 15.29 4.63 -1.60
CA TRP A 205 14.57 3.37 -1.38
C TRP A 205 15.51 2.23 -0.98
N HIS A 206 14.95 1.17 -0.37
CA HIS A 206 15.64 -0.10 -0.24
C HIS A 206 15.81 -0.74 -1.64
N PRO A 207 16.80 -1.63 -1.83
CA PRO A 207 17.01 -2.29 -3.11
C PRO A 207 15.79 -3.12 -3.55
N MET A 208 15.37 -2.95 -4.79
CA MET A 208 14.27 -3.69 -5.41
C MET A 208 14.73 -4.34 -6.71
N THR A 209 14.16 -5.49 -7.05
CA THR A 209 14.39 -6.18 -8.33
C THR A 209 13.36 -5.73 -9.35
N PRO A 210 13.68 -5.72 -10.67
CA PRO A 210 12.69 -5.50 -11.71
C PRO A 210 11.52 -6.50 -11.59
N LEU A 211 10.31 -6.02 -11.81
CA LEU A 211 9.13 -6.88 -11.86
C LEU A 211 9.02 -7.59 -13.20
N PRO A 212 8.56 -8.85 -13.24
CA PRO A 212 8.19 -9.50 -14.48
C PRO A 212 6.91 -8.89 -15.07
N VAL A 213 6.64 -9.17 -16.34
CA VAL A 213 5.35 -8.89 -16.98
C VAL A 213 4.23 -9.51 -16.13
N HIS A 214 3.13 -8.78 -15.97
CA HIS A 214 2.00 -9.09 -15.08
C HIS A 214 2.34 -9.15 -13.59
N GLY A 215 3.58 -8.79 -13.19
CA GLY A 215 3.91 -8.56 -11.79
C GLY A 215 3.30 -7.25 -11.29
N MET A 216 3.05 -7.21 -10.00
CA MET A 216 2.58 -6.01 -9.30
C MET A 216 3.50 -5.69 -8.13
N ARG A 217 3.54 -4.42 -7.73
CA ARG A 217 4.30 -3.97 -6.55
C ARG A 217 3.51 -2.92 -5.80
N ARG A 218 3.45 -3.10 -4.48
CA ARG A 218 3.09 -2.04 -3.55
C ARG A 218 4.35 -1.46 -2.94
N ARG A 219 4.55 -0.14 -3.04
CA ARG A 219 5.63 0.60 -2.37
C ARG A 219 5.03 1.52 -1.31
N ARG A 220 5.76 1.71 -0.22
CA ARG A 220 5.38 2.63 0.84
C ARG A 220 6.61 3.34 1.41
N ARG A 221 6.48 4.63 1.70
CA ARG A 221 7.50 5.45 2.35
C ARG A 221 6.87 6.27 3.48
N ILE A 222 7.58 6.39 4.58
CA ILE A 222 7.24 7.27 5.70
C ILE A 222 8.54 7.97 6.12
N ASP A 223 8.56 9.29 6.04
CA ASP A 223 9.61 10.14 6.58
C ASP A 223 9.13 10.80 7.86
N VAL A 224 9.98 10.83 8.86
CA VAL A 224 9.72 11.47 10.16
C VAL A 224 10.85 12.43 10.46
N LEU A 225 10.50 13.67 10.80
CA LEU A 225 11.46 14.74 11.10
C LEU A 225 10.92 15.63 12.21
N ALA A 226 11.79 16.06 13.14
CA ALA A 226 11.46 17.13 14.08
C ALA A 226 11.30 18.47 13.34
N ALA A 227 10.17 19.17 13.54
CA ALA A 227 9.93 20.51 13.02
C ALA A 227 10.38 21.58 14.04
N CYS A 228 10.64 22.79 13.54
CA CYS A 228 11.17 23.90 14.38
C CYS A 228 10.17 24.42 15.44
N ASP A 229 8.89 24.09 15.31
CA ASP A 229 7.80 24.51 16.22
C ASP A 229 7.52 23.51 17.35
N GLY A 230 8.39 22.50 17.50
CA GLY A 230 8.22 21.44 18.50
C GLY A 230 7.27 20.33 18.07
N LEU A 231 6.73 20.38 16.86
CA LEU A 231 5.98 19.30 16.24
C LEU A 231 6.93 18.33 15.54
N ILE A 232 6.39 17.22 15.11
CA ILE A 232 7.05 16.23 14.29
C ILE A 232 6.27 16.12 12.98
N GLU A 233 6.97 16.35 11.88
CA GLU A 233 6.42 16.22 10.54
C GLU A 233 6.52 14.78 10.06
N ILE A 234 5.44 14.30 9.48
CA ILE A 234 5.36 12.99 8.82
C ILE A 234 4.98 13.23 7.36
N ASP A 235 5.86 12.79 6.44
CA ASP A 235 5.58 12.73 5.00
C ASP A 235 5.49 11.26 4.59
N ALA A 236 4.33 10.84 4.13
CA ALA A 236 4.06 9.46 3.77
C ALA A 236 3.48 9.32 2.37
N MET A 237 3.75 8.19 1.74
CA MET A 237 3.14 7.81 0.47
C MET A 237 2.99 6.30 0.34
N PHE A 238 2.07 5.88 -0.52
CA PHE A 238 2.12 4.57 -1.14
C PHE A 238 1.86 4.66 -2.64
N ARG A 239 2.35 3.63 -3.37
CA ARG A 239 2.11 3.44 -4.81
C ARG A 239 1.93 1.97 -5.09
N ASP A 240 0.84 1.62 -5.78
CA ASP A 240 0.58 0.30 -6.32
C ASP A 240 0.79 0.33 -7.83
N THR A 241 1.63 -0.57 -8.35
CA THR A 241 1.98 -0.64 -9.78
C THR A 241 1.69 -2.02 -10.35
N TYR A 242 1.56 -2.06 -11.67
CA TYR A 242 1.36 -3.25 -12.49
C TYR A 242 2.21 -3.15 -13.75
N VAL A 243 2.90 -4.24 -14.11
CA VAL A 243 3.67 -4.33 -15.36
C VAL A 243 2.78 -4.94 -16.45
N ARG A 244 2.52 -4.16 -17.48
CA ARG A 244 1.70 -4.54 -18.63
C ARG A 244 2.41 -5.58 -19.51
N ALA A 245 1.65 -6.18 -20.44
CA ALA A 245 2.19 -7.15 -21.42
C ALA A 245 3.31 -6.56 -22.32
N ASP A 246 3.31 -5.24 -22.55
CA ASP A 246 4.34 -4.53 -23.29
C ASP A 246 5.56 -4.13 -22.44
N GLY A 247 5.61 -4.55 -21.18
CA GLY A 247 6.69 -4.27 -20.24
C GLY A 247 6.62 -2.89 -19.56
N VAL A 248 5.61 -2.08 -19.86
CA VAL A 248 5.45 -0.77 -19.21
C VAL A 248 4.85 -0.95 -17.81
N GLU A 249 5.54 -0.44 -16.78
CA GLU A 249 5.01 -0.37 -15.43
C GLU A 249 4.05 0.84 -15.32
N THR A 250 2.82 0.59 -14.85
CA THR A 250 1.75 1.59 -14.69
C THR A 250 1.29 1.66 -13.26
N ILE A 251 0.77 2.83 -12.84
CA ILE A 251 0.28 3.04 -11.48
C ILE A 251 -1.24 2.80 -11.44
N ILE A 252 -1.69 2.01 -10.46
CA ILE A 252 -3.12 1.77 -10.21
C ILE A 252 -3.65 2.66 -9.10
N HIS A 253 -2.89 2.77 -7.99
CA HIS A 253 -3.23 3.61 -6.85
C HIS A 253 -1.99 4.34 -6.36
N GLU A 254 -2.16 5.64 -6.06
CA GLU A 254 -1.14 6.43 -5.39
C GLU A 254 -1.78 7.54 -4.57
N TYR A 255 -1.34 7.67 -3.32
CA TYR A 255 -1.61 8.80 -2.44
C TYR A 255 -0.32 9.30 -1.80
N THR A 256 -0.24 10.60 -1.57
CA THR A 256 0.69 11.21 -0.63
C THR A 256 -0.07 11.73 0.58
N LEU A 257 0.60 11.86 1.72
CA LEU A 257 0.02 12.34 2.97
C LEU A 257 1.07 13.12 3.74
N ILE A 258 0.67 14.27 4.26
CA ILE A 258 1.42 15.04 5.25
C ILE A 258 0.63 15.02 6.55
N ALA A 259 1.32 14.81 7.67
CA ALA A 259 0.73 14.93 9.00
C ALA A 259 1.71 15.62 9.95
N ALA A 260 1.16 16.29 10.95
CA ALA A 260 1.92 16.84 12.07
C ALA A 260 1.47 16.17 13.36
N VAL A 261 2.43 15.80 14.21
CA VAL A 261 2.17 15.15 15.50
C VAL A 261 2.96 15.81 16.60
N THR A 262 2.43 15.77 17.82
CA THR A 262 3.17 16.18 19.01
C THR A 262 4.26 15.18 19.37
N ASP A 263 5.12 15.53 20.29
CA ASP A 263 6.14 14.63 20.86
C ASP A 263 5.53 13.41 21.59
N THR A 264 4.25 13.51 22.00
CA THR A 264 3.47 12.40 22.59
C THR A 264 2.75 11.56 21.55
N GLY A 265 2.89 11.90 20.25
CA GLY A 265 2.26 11.16 19.15
C GLY A 265 0.79 11.52 18.88
N LEU A 266 0.27 12.63 19.43
CA LEU A 266 -1.05 13.15 19.09
C LEU A 266 -1.02 13.79 17.71
N ILE A 267 -1.88 13.36 16.80
CA ILE A 267 -2.00 13.91 15.44
C ILE A 267 -2.77 15.23 15.52
N VAL A 268 -2.11 16.34 15.17
CA VAL A 268 -2.71 17.69 15.19
C VAL A 268 -3.17 18.13 13.80
N GLU A 269 -2.58 17.56 12.75
CA GLU A 269 -2.95 17.82 11.37
C GLU A 269 -2.74 16.56 10.51
N SER A 270 -3.63 16.34 9.53
CA SER A 270 -3.48 15.28 8.54
C SER A 270 -4.18 15.67 7.25
N GLN A 271 -3.45 15.63 6.15
CA GLN A 271 -3.93 15.92 4.80
C GLN A 271 -3.36 14.92 3.81
N ALA A 272 -4.22 14.34 2.98
CA ALA A 272 -3.81 13.49 1.88
C ALA A 272 -4.07 14.14 0.53
N GLU A 273 -3.28 13.77 -0.46
CA GLU A 273 -3.46 14.14 -1.86
C GLU A 273 -3.61 12.88 -2.71
N PRO A 274 -4.72 12.74 -3.46
CA PRO A 274 -4.88 11.65 -4.42
C PRO A 274 -4.01 11.93 -5.65
N ARG A 275 -3.07 11.04 -5.94
CA ARG A 275 -2.11 11.19 -7.05
C ARG A 275 -2.53 10.38 -8.27
N VAL A 276 -2.85 9.09 -8.07
CA VAL A 276 -3.39 8.21 -9.10
C VAL A 276 -4.46 7.33 -8.50
N LEU A 277 -5.65 7.37 -9.09
CA LEU A 277 -6.80 6.58 -8.67
C LEU A 277 -7.54 6.01 -9.89
N PRO A 278 -8.02 4.75 -9.83
CA PRO A 278 -8.58 4.08 -11.00
C PRO A 278 -9.94 4.63 -11.42
N TRP A 279 -10.78 5.09 -10.50
CA TRP A 279 -12.17 5.46 -10.77
C TRP A 279 -12.47 6.91 -10.43
N ARG A 280 -13.41 7.53 -11.15
CA ARG A 280 -13.82 8.92 -10.95
C ARG A 280 -14.44 9.18 -9.58
N GLU A 281 -15.00 8.16 -8.94
CA GLU A 281 -15.59 8.24 -7.61
C GLU A 281 -14.52 8.25 -6.49
N CYS A 282 -13.37 7.65 -6.74
CA CYS A 282 -12.32 7.47 -5.72
C CYS A 282 -11.85 8.77 -5.04
N PRO A 283 -11.66 9.91 -5.74
CA PRO A 283 -11.24 11.16 -5.11
C PRO A 283 -12.21 11.69 -4.04
N GLY A 284 -13.49 11.29 -4.09
CA GLY A 284 -14.48 11.66 -3.07
C GLY A 284 -14.13 11.23 -1.65
N ALA A 285 -13.23 10.26 -1.50
CA ALA A 285 -12.79 9.76 -0.20
C ALA A 285 -11.65 10.56 0.45
N VAL A 286 -10.99 11.49 -0.28
CA VAL A 286 -9.74 12.14 0.17
C VAL A 286 -9.92 12.91 1.49
N ALA A 287 -11.07 13.54 1.70
CA ALA A 287 -11.38 14.28 2.91
C ALA A 287 -11.35 13.39 4.19
N SER A 288 -11.47 12.06 4.04
CA SER A 288 -11.39 11.15 5.19
C SER A 288 -10.00 11.14 5.85
N ALA A 289 -8.97 11.66 5.18
CA ALA A 289 -7.62 11.77 5.77
C ALA A 289 -7.60 12.65 7.02
N SER A 290 -8.37 13.73 7.06
CA SER A 290 -8.44 14.62 8.23
C SER A 290 -9.09 13.97 9.45
N ARG A 291 -9.81 12.86 9.29
CA ARG A 291 -10.50 12.17 10.40
C ARG A 291 -9.56 11.54 11.42
N ILE A 292 -8.27 11.38 11.10
CA ILE A 292 -7.28 10.89 12.07
C ILE A 292 -6.74 12.01 12.98
N THR A 293 -7.04 13.28 12.70
CA THR A 293 -6.70 14.40 13.60
C THR A 293 -7.38 14.21 14.95
N GLY A 294 -6.63 14.38 16.04
CA GLY A 294 -7.06 14.10 17.40
C GLY A 294 -6.92 12.64 17.84
N MET A 295 -6.46 11.74 16.96
CA MET A 295 -6.03 10.39 17.34
C MET A 295 -4.55 10.40 17.72
N THR A 296 -4.12 9.43 18.51
CA THR A 296 -2.69 9.17 18.72
C THR A 296 -2.19 8.15 17.70
N LEU A 297 -0.88 8.17 17.43
CA LEU A 297 -0.24 7.16 16.56
C LEU A 297 -0.50 5.72 17.05
N GLU A 298 -0.62 5.53 18.37
CA GLU A 298 -0.89 4.22 18.97
C GLU A 298 -2.29 3.71 18.60
N GLU A 299 -3.28 4.61 18.57
CA GLU A 299 -4.68 4.28 18.31
C GLU A 299 -4.98 3.97 16.83
N LEU A 300 -4.16 4.49 15.89
CA LEU A 300 -4.47 4.46 14.46
C LEU A 300 -4.77 3.06 13.93
N HIS A 301 -3.98 2.05 14.31
CA HIS A 301 -4.21 0.68 13.82
C HIS A 301 -5.61 0.16 14.13
N PHE A 302 -6.14 0.56 15.25
CA PHE A 302 -7.45 0.12 15.71
C PHE A 302 -8.56 1.05 15.21
N ARG A 303 -8.42 2.35 15.43
CA ARG A 303 -9.47 3.33 15.15
C ARG A 303 -9.74 3.48 13.65
N VAL A 304 -8.70 3.52 12.81
CA VAL A 304 -8.89 3.59 11.35
C VAL A 304 -9.68 2.39 10.85
N ARG A 305 -9.42 1.19 11.36
CA ARG A 305 -10.15 -0.03 10.95
C ARG A 305 -11.60 -0.03 11.39
N GLN A 306 -11.92 0.59 12.52
CA GLN A 306 -13.28 0.62 13.08
C GLN A 306 -14.11 1.79 12.59
N GLU A 307 -13.49 2.96 12.43
CA GLU A 307 -14.18 4.22 12.23
C GLU A 307 -14.20 4.68 10.77
N LEU A 308 -13.24 4.23 9.95
CA LEU A 308 -13.15 4.63 8.55
C LEU A 308 -13.66 3.51 7.63
N SER A 309 -14.93 3.56 7.27
CA SER A 309 -15.58 2.58 6.38
C SER A 309 -16.64 3.25 5.51
N GLY A 310 -17.09 2.52 4.48
CA GLY A 310 -18.15 2.97 3.57
C GLY A 310 -17.67 3.96 2.50
N THR A 311 -18.61 4.45 1.71
CA THR A 311 -18.35 5.24 0.49
C THR A 311 -17.72 6.62 0.72
N SER A 312 -17.70 7.11 1.97
CA SER A 312 -16.97 8.33 2.34
C SER A 312 -15.47 8.10 2.57
N THR A 313 -14.97 6.87 2.37
CA THR A 313 -13.59 6.46 2.62
C THR A 313 -13.03 5.68 1.43
N CYS A 314 -11.71 5.45 1.45
CA CYS A 314 -11.02 4.63 0.47
C CYS A 314 -10.19 3.57 1.21
N THR A 315 -10.33 2.30 0.83
CA THR A 315 -9.58 1.19 1.44
C THR A 315 -8.08 1.41 1.39
N HIS A 316 -7.57 1.95 0.26
CA HIS A 316 -6.14 2.21 0.06
C HIS A 316 -5.67 3.43 0.86
N LEU A 317 -6.49 4.50 0.94
CA LEU A 317 -6.20 5.63 1.82
C LEU A 317 -6.22 5.21 3.29
N ASN A 318 -7.19 4.40 3.70
CA ASN A 318 -7.24 3.88 5.07
C ASN A 318 -5.99 3.06 5.42
N ASP A 319 -5.44 2.31 4.47
CA ASP A 319 -4.16 1.61 4.66
C ASP A 319 -2.99 2.57 4.85
N LEU A 320 -2.95 3.68 4.10
CA LEU A 320 -1.94 4.72 4.31
C LEU A 320 -2.09 5.38 5.68
N LEU A 321 -3.31 5.81 6.04
CA LEU A 321 -3.61 6.41 7.34
C LEU A 321 -3.21 5.51 8.50
N ARG A 322 -3.52 4.21 8.40
CA ARG A 322 -3.13 3.24 9.41
C ARG A 322 -1.62 3.06 9.50
N SER A 323 -0.90 3.10 8.38
CA SER A 323 0.55 2.94 8.35
C SER A 323 1.31 4.11 8.99
N VAL A 324 0.68 5.28 9.12
CA VAL A 324 1.26 6.43 9.85
C VAL A 324 1.58 6.05 11.32
N ALA A 325 0.89 5.05 11.86
CA ALA A 325 1.21 4.49 13.18
C ALA A 325 2.66 4.01 13.31
N ASP A 326 3.29 3.60 12.20
CA ASP A 326 4.69 3.15 12.18
C ASP A 326 5.66 4.28 12.54
N ALA A 327 5.25 5.55 12.36
CA ALA A 327 6.04 6.70 12.80
C ALA A 327 6.36 6.67 14.29
N ALA A 328 5.52 6.05 15.13
CA ALA A 328 5.80 5.90 16.57
C ALA A 328 7.14 5.20 16.85
N ALA A 329 7.51 4.19 16.07
CA ALA A 329 8.80 3.51 16.20
C ALA A 329 9.97 4.38 15.69
N LEU A 330 9.72 5.31 14.79
CA LEU A 330 10.72 6.18 14.20
C LEU A 330 10.99 7.42 15.06
N LEU A 331 9.98 7.90 15.81
CA LEU A 331 10.09 9.08 16.68
C LEU A 331 11.24 8.99 17.70
N SER A 332 11.46 7.79 18.26
CA SER A 332 12.54 7.58 19.23
C SER A 332 13.95 7.63 18.62
N ARG A 333 14.03 7.65 17.28
CA ARG A 333 15.26 7.67 16.50
C ARG A 333 15.55 9.02 15.87
N VAL A 334 14.55 9.93 15.86
CA VAL A 334 14.73 11.31 15.41
C VAL A 334 15.56 12.04 16.46
N GLU A 335 16.68 12.60 16.03
CA GLU A 335 17.49 13.44 16.91
C GLU A 335 16.70 14.71 17.24
N ARG A 336 16.46 14.95 18.54
CA ARG A 336 15.81 16.18 18.99
C ARG A 336 16.88 17.26 19.03
N GLN A 337 16.71 18.28 18.22
CA GLN A 337 17.52 19.50 18.26
C GLN A 337 17.25 20.31 19.51
#